data_b4759df937b002eb0d968fc4a0c404ff
#
_entry.id   b4759df937b002eb0d968fc4a0c404ff
#
_cell.length_a   1.000
_cell.length_b   1.000
_cell.length_c   1.000
_cell.angle_alpha   90.00
_cell.angle_beta   90.00
_cell.angle_gamma   90.00
#
_symmetry.space_group_name_H-M   'P 1'
#
loop_
_entity.id
_entity.type
_entity.pdbx_description
1 polymer ?
#
loop_
_entity_poly.entity_id
_entity_poly.type
_entity_poly.pdbx_seq_one_letter_code
_entity_poly.pdbx_strand_id
1 'polypeptide(L)'
;MSRRELYARRKRQQRIRSMISIGTLIMAILIVFSVSGLVTNARSASDKQEYKYFMNYELEQGDSLWSVASENYDEHYNSVEDYMEEICIINSVSYDTKLIAGSSLIIPYYSYEFKY
;
A
#
# COMPACT_ATOMS: atom_id res chain seq x y z
N MET A 1 -63.23 -24.99 -3.39
CA MET A 1 -61.83 -24.87 -2.97
C MET A 1 -61.68 -25.32 -1.54
N SER A 2 -60.91 -26.36 -1.30
CA SER A 2 -60.70 -26.83 0.05
C SER A 2 -59.78 -25.90 0.84
N ARG A 3 -59.98 -25.79 2.14
CA ARG A 3 -59.11 -24.95 3.03
C ARG A 3 -57.63 -25.31 2.89
N ARG A 4 -57.33 -26.57 2.60
CA ARG A 4 -55.97 -27.07 2.40
C ARG A 4 -55.27 -26.44 1.19
N GLU A 5 -55.98 -26.22 0.10
CA GLU A 5 -55.42 -25.59 -1.12
C GLU A 5 -55.12 -24.11 -0.91
N LEU A 6 -55.91 -23.40 -0.13
CA LEU A 6 -55.66 -22.01 0.23
C LEU A 6 -54.41 -21.85 1.11
N TYR A 7 -54.20 -22.74 2.06
CA TYR A 7 -52.97 -22.72 2.87
C TYR A 7 -51.73 -23.04 2.04
N ALA A 8 -51.82 -23.99 1.12
CA ALA A 8 -50.71 -24.36 0.25
C ALA A 8 -50.29 -23.16 -0.69
N ARG A 9 -51.27 -22.45 -1.22
CA ARG A 9 -51.02 -21.25 -2.08
C ARG A 9 -50.39 -20.11 -1.27
N ARG A 10 -50.85 -19.81 -0.07
CA ARG A 10 -50.29 -18.81 0.81
C ARG A 10 -48.83 -19.12 1.20
N LYS A 11 -48.57 -20.39 1.56
CA LYS A 11 -47.22 -20.83 1.92
C LYS A 11 -46.24 -20.75 0.73
N ARG A 12 -46.73 -21.04 -0.48
CA ARG A 12 -45.93 -20.92 -1.71
C ARG A 12 -45.62 -19.46 -2.06
N GLN A 13 -46.59 -18.56 -1.91
CA GLN A 13 -46.40 -17.12 -2.13
C GLN A 13 -45.42 -16.53 -1.12
N GLN A 14 -45.49 -16.94 0.14
CA GLN A 14 -44.51 -16.47 1.14
C GLN A 14 -43.08 -16.88 0.82
N ARG A 15 -42.89 -18.15 0.37
CA ARG A 15 -41.54 -18.61 -0.05
C ARG A 15 -41.01 -17.86 -1.25
N ILE A 16 -41.85 -17.58 -2.25
CA ILE A 16 -41.45 -16.83 -3.43
C ILE A 16 -41.06 -15.39 -3.06
N ARG A 17 -41.84 -14.74 -2.19
CA ARG A 17 -41.54 -13.38 -1.69
C ARG A 17 -40.24 -13.34 -0.91
N SER A 18 -40.00 -14.34 -0.05
CA SER A 18 -38.76 -14.49 0.72
C SER A 18 -37.55 -14.72 -0.21
N MET A 19 -37.68 -15.52 -1.26
CA MET A 19 -36.60 -15.75 -2.22
C MET A 19 -36.27 -14.52 -3.05
N ILE A 20 -37.29 -13.74 -3.43
CA ILE A 20 -37.10 -12.48 -4.17
C ILE A 20 -36.40 -11.44 -3.29
N SER A 21 -36.77 -11.31 -2.00
CA SER A 21 -36.14 -10.35 -1.07
C SER A 21 -34.68 -10.71 -0.79
N ILE A 22 -34.36 -11.98 -0.65
CA ILE A 22 -32.97 -12.46 -0.48
C ILE A 22 -32.15 -12.19 -1.75
N GLY A 23 -32.71 -12.46 -2.92
CA GLY A 23 -32.06 -12.19 -4.22
C GLY A 23 -31.75 -10.70 -4.43
N THR A 24 -32.68 -9.80 -4.09
CA THR A 24 -32.45 -8.35 -4.17
C THR A 24 -31.40 -7.86 -3.18
N LEU A 25 -31.34 -8.43 -1.99
CA LEU A 25 -30.32 -8.10 -0.99
C LEU A 25 -28.93 -8.51 -1.49
N ILE A 26 -28.77 -9.71 -2.04
CA ILE A 26 -27.51 -10.18 -2.60
C ILE A 26 -27.06 -9.30 -3.77
N MET A 27 -27.97 -8.94 -4.68
CA MET A 27 -27.68 -8.02 -5.78
C MET A 27 -27.20 -6.68 -5.29
N ALA A 28 -27.83 -6.10 -4.26
CA ALA A 28 -27.42 -4.84 -3.67
C ALA A 28 -25.99 -4.91 -3.08
N ILE A 29 -25.66 -5.99 -2.40
CA ILE A 29 -24.32 -6.23 -1.84
C ILE A 29 -23.27 -6.34 -2.95
N LEU A 30 -23.56 -7.08 -4.03
CA LEU A 30 -22.66 -7.22 -5.17
C LEU A 30 -22.39 -5.88 -5.87
N ILE A 31 -23.41 -5.02 -6.00
CA ILE A 31 -23.26 -3.68 -6.57
C ILE A 31 -22.35 -2.82 -5.69
N VAL A 32 -22.54 -2.84 -4.37
CA VAL A 32 -21.70 -2.08 -3.44
C VAL A 32 -20.23 -2.54 -3.52
N PHE A 33 -19.98 -3.84 -3.57
CA PHE A 33 -18.62 -4.38 -3.73
C PHE A 33 -18.00 -4.01 -5.08
N SER A 34 -18.77 -3.99 -6.16
CA SER A 34 -18.29 -3.61 -7.49
C SER A 34 -17.90 -2.13 -7.55
N VAL A 35 -18.68 -1.26 -6.92
CA VAL A 35 -18.38 0.19 -6.86
C VAL A 35 -17.17 0.47 -5.97
N SER A 36 -17.03 -0.25 -4.86
CA SER A 36 -15.86 -0.10 -3.98
C SER A 36 -14.56 -0.51 -4.65
N GLY A 37 -14.59 -1.52 -5.52
CA GLY A 37 -13.42 -1.93 -6.32
C GLY A 37 -13.01 -0.92 -7.39
N LEU A 38 -13.96 -0.16 -7.94
CA LEU A 38 -13.68 0.86 -8.96
C LEU A 38 -13.11 2.15 -8.36
N VAL A 39 -13.43 2.46 -7.11
CA VAL A 39 -12.95 3.69 -6.44
C VAL A 39 -11.47 3.57 -6.04
N THR A 40 -10.97 2.37 -5.78
CA THR A 40 -9.56 2.16 -5.44
C THR A 40 -8.60 2.32 -6.63
N ASN A 41 -9.09 2.18 -7.87
CA ASN A 41 -8.27 2.34 -9.07
C ASN A 41 -8.26 3.77 -9.64
N ALA A 42 -9.08 4.67 -9.13
CA ALA A 42 -9.17 6.05 -9.64
C ALA A 42 -8.12 7.02 -9.05
N ARG A 43 -7.22 6.54 -8.18
CA ARG A 43 -6.13 7.36 -7.60
C ARG A 43 -4.80 7.29 -8.35
N SER A 44 -4.75 6.66 -9.51
CA SER A 44 -3.54 6.53 -10.31
C SER A 44 -3.57 7.34 -11.59
N ALA A 45 -3.92 8.61 -11.51
CA ALA A 45 -3.84 9.52 -12.65
C ALA A 45 -2.93 10.72 -12.36
N SER A 46 -1.79 10.47 -11.71
CA SER A 46 -0.63 11.31 -11.84
C SER A 46 0.52 10.38 -12.23
N ASP A 47 0.61 10.12 -13.52
CA ASP A 47 1.70 9.36 -14.14
C ASP A 47 2.97 10.23 -14.15
N LYS A 48 3.39 10.67 -12.97
CA LYS A 48 4.72 11.20 -12.74
C LYS A 48 5.59 10.02 -12.43
N GLN A 49 6.31 9.55 -13.44
CA GLN A 49 7.30 8.51 -13.27
C GLN A 49 8.35 8.99 -12.26
N GLU A 50 8.53 8.24 -11.21
CA GLU A 50 9.52 8.50 -10.18
C GLU A 50 10.76 7.65 -10.45
N TYR A 51 11.93 8.27 -10.27
CA TYR A 51 13.21 7.65 -10.55
C TYR A 51 14.03 7.54 -9.27
N LYS A 52 14.70 6.42 -9.10
CA LYS A 52 15.62 6.20 -8.00
C LYS A 52 17.02 6.67 -8.37
N TYR A 53 17.59 7.52 -7.56
CA TYR A 53 18.92 8.06 -7.69
C TYR A 53 19.78 7.76 -6.47
N PHE A 54 21.05 8.04 -6.58
CA PHE A 54 22.03 7.88 -5.52
C PHE A 54 22.81 9.18 -5.35
N MET A 55 23.07 9.57 -4.12
CA MET A 55 23.88 10.74 -3.81
C MET A 55 24.95 10.41 -2.79
N ASN A 56 26.03 11.19 -2.82
CA ASN A 56 27.05 11.13 -1.78
C ASN A 56 26.62 11.97 -0.59
N TYR A 57 26.48 11.33 0.55
CA TYR A 57 26.24 11.98 1.85
C TYR A 57 27.57 12.10 2.58
N GLU A 58 28.03 13.31 2.87
CA GLU A 58 29.24 13.55 3.64
C GLU A 58 28.96 13.38 5.13
N LEU A 59 29.72 12.50 5.79
CA LEU A 59 29.54 12.19 7.20
C LEU A 59 30.11 13.30 8.08
N GLU A 60 29.32 13.75 9.02
CA GLU A 60 29.69 14.70 10.05
C GLU A 60 30.14 14.02 11.34
N GLN A 61 30.75 14.78 12.22
CA GLN A 61 31.16 14.26 13.52
C GLN A 61 29.94 13.92 14.36
N GLY A 62 29.87 12.67 14.84
CA GLY A 62 28.75 12.15 15.62
C GLY A 62 27.69 11.43 14.80
N ASP A 63 27.83 11.39 13.47
CA ASP A 63 26.93 10.63 12.63
C ASP A 63 27.02 9.13 12.88
N SER A 64 25.87 8.51 12.89
CA SER A 64 25.68 7.08 12.91
C SER A 64 24.88 6.65 11.68
N LEU A 65 24.97 5.37 11.35
CA LEU A 65 24.15 4.83 10.26
C LEU A 65 22.64 5.06 10.49
N TRP A 66 22.21 4.95 11.74
CA TRP A 66 20.83 5.24 12.15
C TRP A 66 20.46 6.73 11.95
N SER A 67 21.32 7.67 12.38
CA SER A 67 21.01 9.10 12.21
C SER A 67 20.91 9.47 10.75
N VAL A 68 21.84 9.03 9.92
CA VAL A 68 21.83 9.27 8.46
C VAL A 68 20.58 8.67 7.83
N ALA A 69 20.24 7.44 8.17
CA ALA A 69 19.04 6.78 7.66
C ALA A 69 17.75 7.47 8.11
N SER A 70 17.65 7.85 9.39
CA SER A 70 16.47 8.53 9.94
C SER A 70 16.21 9.90 9.32
N GLU A 71 17.26 10.63 8.98
CA GLU A 71 17.15 11.96 8.36
C GLU A 71 16.80 11.91 6.88
N ASN A 72 17.17 10.84 6.18
CA ASN A 72 17.01 10.71 4.74
C ASN A 72 15.93 9.69 4.33
N TYR A 73 15.34 9.01 5.29
CA TYR A 73 14.25 8.04 5.07
C TYR A 73 13.03 8.69 4.42
N ASP A 74 12.41 7.99 3.50
CA ASP A 74 11.17 8.41 2.84
C ASP A 74 10.13 7.29 2.77
N GLU A 75 8.95 7.60 2.22
CA GLU A 75 7.79 6.69 2.16
C GLU A 75 7.94 5.47 1.24
N HIS A 76 9.04 5.38 0.46
CA HIS A 76 9.32 4.22 -0.40
C HIS A 76 9.81 3.01 0.40
N TYR A 77 10.19 3.22 1.64
CA TYR A 77 10.67 2.20 2.56
C TYR A 77 9.63 1.95 3.65
N ASN A 78 9.48 0.69 4.06
CA ASN A 78 8.53 0.34 5.11
C ASN A 78 8.99 0.82 6.50
N SER A 79 10.30 0.96 6.68
CA SER A 79 10.91 1.38 7.95
C SER A 79 12.28 2.02 7.73
N VAL A 80 12.79 2.70 8.76
CA VAL A 80 14.15 3.24 8.77
C VAL A 80 15.18 2.12 8.66
N GLU A 81 14.89 0.97 9.27
CA GLU A 81 15.74 -0.23 9.21
C GLU A 81 15.88 -0.77 7.78
N ASP A 82 14.79 -0.82 7.01
CA ASP A 82 14.82 -1.24 5.61
C ASP A 82 15.70 -0.31 4.77
N TYR A 83 15.57 1.00 4.99
CA TYR A 83 16.40 2.00 4.33
C TYR A 83 17.87 1.88 4.73
N MET A 84 18.13 1.67 6.02
CA MET A 84 19.48 1.46 6.56
C MET A 84 20.13 0.20 5.99
N GLU A 85 19.37 -0.90 5.82
CA GLU A 85 19.84 -2.13 5.20
C GLU A 85 20.29 -1.88 3.75
N GLU A 86 19.52 -1.12 2.99
CA GLU A 86 19.89 -0.78 1.62
C GLU A 86 21.15 0.09 1.56
N ILE A 87 21.30 1.07 2.46
CA ILE A 87 22.53 1.86 2.59
C ILE A 87 23.73 0.95 2.86
N CYS A 88 23.58 -0.02 3.75
CA CYS A 88 24.62 -1.00 4.06
C CYS A 88 25.04 -1.81 2.83
N ILE A 89 24.07 -2.28 2.07
CA ILE A 89 24.30 -3.08 0.85
C ILE A 89 25.05 -2.26 -0.20
N ILE A 90 24.59 -1.03 -0.47
CA ILE A 90 25.17 -0.13 -1.47
C ILE A 90 26.62 0.19 -1.16
N ASN A 91 26.93 0.43 0.11
CA ASN A 91 28.27 0.82 0.56
C ASN A 91 29.16 -0.34 0.99
N SER A 92 28.65 -1.57 0.96
CA SER A 92 29.35 -2.77 1.43
C SER A 92 29.85 -2.64 2.89
N VAL A 93 29.00 -2.05 3.74
CA VAL A 93 29.24 -1.90 5.17
C VAL A 93 28.23 -2.70 5.98
N SER A 94 28.54 -2.99 7.24
CA SER A 94 27.61 -3.64 8.17
C SER A 94 27.08 -2.64 9.19
N TYR A 95 26.02 -3.02 9.92
CA TYR A 95 25.35 -2.16 10.92
C TYR A 95 26.28 -1.62 12.00
N ASP A 96 27.30 -2.38 12.35
CA ASP A 96 28.31 -2.07 13.40
C ASP A 96 29.56 -1.40 12.81
N THR A 97 29.56 -1.06 11.53
CA THR A 97 30.69 -0.36 10.94
C THR A 97 30.79 1.05 11.53
N LYS A 98 31.97 1.35 12.08
CA LYS A 98 32.27 2.68 12.59
C LYS A 98 32.39 3.67 11.43
N LEU A 99 31.49 4.65 11.41
CA LEU A 99 31.53 5.74 10.44
C LEU A 99 32.60 6.75 10.81
N ILE A 100 33.29 7.28 9.80
CA ILE A 100 34.38 8.23 9.98
C ILE A 100 33.95 9.58 9.42
N ALA A 101 33.96 10.63 10.25
CA ALA A 101 33.65 11.99 9.81
C ALA A 101 34.58 12.42 8.66
N GLY A 102 34.00 13.08 7.67
CA GLY A 102 34.69 13.49 6.43
C GLY A 102 34.74 12.43 5.35
N SER A 103 34.32 11.18 5.61
CA SER A 103 34.07 10.18 4.58
C SER A 103 32.64 10.32 4.05
N SER A 104 32.33 9.67 2.94
CA SER A 104 30.99 9.73 2.35
C SER A 104 30.33 8.37 2.31
N LEU A 105 28.99 8.37 2.45
CA LEU A 105 28.12 7.26 2.15
C LEU A 105 27.32 7.53 0.89
N ILE A 106 27.12 6.50 0.08
CA ILE A 106 26.17 6.57 -1.03
C ILE A 106 24.79 6.21 -0.46
N ILE A 107 23.85 7.14 -0.58
CA ILE A 107 22.48 6.92 -0.13
C ILE A 107 21.49 7.04 -1.29
N PRO A 108 20.45 6.18 -1.36
CA PRO A 108 19.42 6.26 -2.37
C PRO A 108 18.38 7.34 -2.03
N TYR A 109 17.82 7.97 -3.06
CA TYR A 109 16.69 8.87 -2.94
C TYR A 109 15.81 8.80 -4.19
N TYR A 110 14.59 9.27 -4.10
CA TYR A 110 13.63 9.27 -5.21
C TYR A 110 13.36 10.69 -5.68
N SER A 111 13.14 10.86 -6.98
CA SER A 111 12.83 12.15 -7.59
C SER A 111 11.92 11.96 -8.80
N TYR A 112 10.97 12.86 -8.98
CA TYR A 112 10.13 12.95 -10.18
C TYR A 112 10.84 13.63 -11.35
N GLU A 113 11.96 14.26 -11.10
CA GLU A 113 12.76 14.91 -12.12
C GLU A 113 13.79 13.94 -12.68
N PHE A 114 13.80 13.80 -14.00
CA PHE A 114 14.87 13.07 -14.66
C PHE A 114 16.15 13.88 -14.64
N LYS A 115 17.18 13.35 -13.96
CA LYS A 115 18.52 13.98 -13.87
C LYS A 115 19.50 13.21 -14.75
N TYR A 116 20.23 13.94 -15.57
CA TYR A 116 21.27 13.42 -16.46
C TYR A 116 22.54 13.08 -15.70
#